data_e251e9b319e1a909b178f7090176113a
#
_entry.id   e251e9b319e1a909b178f7090176113a
#
_cell.length_a   1.000
_cell.length_b   1.000
_cell.length_c   1.000
_cell.angle_alpha   90.00
_cell.angle_beta   90.00
_cell.angle_gamma   90.00
#
_symmetry.space_group_name_H-M   'P 1'
#
loop_
_entity.id
_entity.type
_entity.pdbx_description
1 polymer ?
#
loop_
_entity_poly.entity_id
_entity_poly.type
_entity_poly.pdbx_seq_one_letter_code
_entity_poly.pdbx_strand_id
1 'polypeptide(L)'
;YTYDVFTVHPKSEKLFDWEAGYTFSSDRFTAGVNFYYMKYKDQLVLNGKLNEIGEAMAENVSDSYRMGVELQAGVKITEWLRWDLNGTFSRNRIKDYVGYVSNYEASTWNDLYTQTAVEKGNTTIAMSPSFIGNSVIEFNLKGFSAQFTSQYVSRQYLDNFENKEDSLDPYFVSHLNLAYTFKLPHVKAITVGCTVYNIFNEK
;
A
#
# COMPACT_ATOMS: atom_id res chain seq x y z
N TYR A 1 7.70 -41.82 -16.71
CA TYR A 1 7.50 -40.46 -16.18
C TYR A 1 6.68 -40.60 -14.90
N THR A 2 7.35 -40.51 -13.74
CA THR A 2 6.68 -40.37 -12.45
C THR A 2 6.33 -38.90 -12.30
N TYR A 3 5.07 -38.56 -12.42
CA TYR A 3 4.58 -37.24 -12.00
C TYR A 3 4.71 -37.23 -10.48
N ASP A 4 5.63 -36.43 -9.95
CA ASP A 4 5.60 -36.02 -8.55
C ASP A 4 4.34 -35.16 -8.37
N VAL A 5 3.28 -35.78 -7.95
CA VAL A 5 2.07 -35.08 -7.52
C VAL A 5 2.49 -34.30 -6.29
N PHE A 6 2.53 -32.95 -6.39
CA PHE A 6 2.82 -32.08 -5.28
C PHE A 6 1.87 -32.40 -4.12
N THR A 7 2.36 -33.13 -3.14
CA THR A 7 1.58 -33.55 -1.96
C THR A 7 1.49 -32.46 -0.88
N VAL A 8 2.06 -31.27 -1.11
CA VAL A 8 2.01 -30.16 -0.16
C VAL A 8 0.78 -29.30 -0.49
N HIS A 9 -0.30 -29.54 0.24
CA HIS A 9 -1.47 -28.68 0.18
C HIS A 9 -1.26 -27.44 1.06
N PRO A 10 -1.58 -26.21 0.57
CA PRO A 10 -1.54 -25.02 1.39
C PRO A 10 -2.44 -25.16 2.63
N LYS A 11 -1.95 -24.74 3.77
CA LYS A 11 -2.76 -24.66 5.00
C LYS A 11 -3.66 -23.44 4.94
N SER A 12 -4.81 -23.51 5.62
CA SER A 12 -5.67 -22.35 5.80
C SER A 12 -4.96 -21.28 6.60
N GLU A 13 -4.90 -20.07 6.06
CA GLU A 13 -4.43 -18.88 6.76
C GLU A 13 -5.37 -18.53 7.92
N LYS A 14 -4.79 -18.11 9.05
CA LYS A 14 -5.54 -17.66 10.24
C LYS A 14 -5.08 -16.26 10.59
N LEU A 15 -6.05 -15.37 10.76
CA LEU A 15 -5.84 -13.99 11.20
C LEU A 15 -6.43 -13.79 12.59
N PHE A 16 -5.61 -13.24 13.48
CA PHE A 16 -6.03 -12.58 14.70
C PHE A 16 -5.84 -11.08 14.52
N ASP A 17 -6.94 -10.35 14.59
CA ASP A 17 -6.97 -8.89 14.40
C ASP A 17 -7.42 -8.22 15.68
N TRP A 18 -6.69 -7.17 16.08
CA TRP A 18 -6.98 -6.36 17.23
C TRP A 18 -6.80 -4.88 16.88
N GLU A 19 -7.85 -4.11 17.10
CA GLU A 19 -7.87 -2.68 16.81
C GLU A 19 -8.38 -1.89 18.00
N ALA A 20 -7.83 -0.70 18.21
CA ALA A 20 -8.31 0.26 19.19
C ALA A 20 -8.09 1.69 18.69
N GLY A 21 -9.13 2.49 18.70
CA GLY A 21 -9.07 3.85 18.22
C GLY A 21 -9.89 4.83 19.02
N TYR A 22 -9.58 6.10 18.82
CA TYR A 22 -10.32 7.21 19.36
C TYR A 22 -10.48 8.30 18.30
N THR A 23 -11.69 8.83 18.19
CA THR A 23 -11.98 9.95 17.30
C THR A 23 -12.64 11.08 18.10
N PHE A 24 -12.07 12.27 17.96
CA PHE A 24 -12.65 13.52 18.45
C PHE A 24 -13.20 14.31 17.27
N SER A 25 -14.39 14.86 17.42
CA SER A 25 -15.01 15.69 16.39
C SER A 25 -15.72 16.89 17.03
N SER A 26 -15.52 18.07 16.41
CA SER A 26 -16.22 19.31 16.73
C SER A 26 -16.67 19.99 15.44
N ASP A 27 -17.31 21.14 15.51
CA ASP A 27 -17.81 21.90 14.35
C ASP A 27 -16.71 22.29 13.36
N ARG A 28 -15.48 22.47 13.84
CA ARG A 28 -14.33 22.94 13.04
C ARG A 28 -13.15 22.01 12.99
N PHE A 29 -13.09 21.03 13.87
CA PHE A 29 -11.91 20.17 13.99
C PHE A 29 -12.31 18.70 14.19
N THR A 30 -11.64 17.81 13.48
CA THR A 30 -11.72 16.36 13.66
C THR A 30 -10.31 15.83 13.83
N ALA A 31 -10.10 14.94 14.78
CA ALA A 31 -8.84 14.22 14.95
C ALA A 31 -9.14 12.78 15.34
N GLY A 32 -8.34 11.86 14.83
CA GLY A 32 -8.48 10.44 15.15
C GLY A 32 -7.14 9.76 15.21
N VAL A 33 -7.07 8.74 16.04
CA VAL A 33 -5.96 7.79 16.11
C VAL A 33 -6.55 6.39 16.18
N ASN A 34 -5.99 5.48 15.41
CA ASN A 34 -6.29 4.06 15.46
C ASN A 34 -4.99 3.28 15.57
N PHE A 35 -4.94 2.30 16.46
CA PHE A 35 -3.87 1.32 16.60
C PHE A 35 -4.39 0.00 16.09
N TYR A 36 -3.62 -0.72 15.30
CA TYR A 36 -3.97 -2.04 14.83
C TYR A 36 -2.82 -3.02 14.99
N TYR A 37 -3.17 -4.27 15.26
CA TYR A 37 -2.23 -5.39 15.30
C TYR A 37 -2.90 -6.64 14.73
N MET A 38 -2.43 -7.05 13.57
CA MET A 38 -2.87 -8.21 12.82
C MET A 38 -1.82 -9.30 12.89
N LYS A 39 -2.10 -10.39 13.55
CA LYS A 39 -1.22 -11.55 13.62
C LYS A 39 -1.72 -12.66 12.72
N TYR A 40 -0.86 -13.10 11.82
CA TYR A 40 -1.15 -14.18 10.90
C TYR A 40 -0.42 -15.44 11.32
N LYS A 41 -1.10 -16.56 11.17
CA LYS A 41 -0.53 -17.90 11.23
C LYS A 41 -0.77 -18.59 9.91
N ASP A 42 0.25 -19.23 9.39
CA ASP A 42 0.22 -19.92 8.10
C ASP A 42 -0.19 -19.00 6.94
N GLN A 43 0.25 -17.71 6.96
CA GLN A 43 0.00 -16.76 5.87
C GLN A 43 0.61 -17.28 4.58
N LEU A 44 -0.15 -17.21 3.47
CA LEU A 44 0.32 -17.61 2.16
C LEU A 44 1.07 -16.45 1.49
N VAL A 45 2.35 -16.63 1.18
CA VAL A 45 3.18 -15.59 0.56
C VAL A 45 4.00 -16.16 -0.59
N LEU A 46 4.32 -15.32 -1.58
CA LEU A 46 5.26 -15.67 -2.64
C LEU A 46 6.66 -15.83 -2.03
N ASN A 47 7.34 -16.92 -2.32
CA ASN A 47 8.66 -17.23 -1.76
C ASN A 47 9.78 -17.28 -2.79
N GLY A 48 9.51 -16.90 -4.06
CA GLY A 48 10.46 -16.95 -5.16
C GLY A 48 10.59 -18.31 -5.82
N LYS A 49 9.94 -19.37 -5.32
CA LYS A 49 9.85 -20.65 -6.05
C LYS A 49 9.11 -20.47 -7.35
N LEU A 50 9.61 -21.16 -8.37
CA LEU A 50 8.94 -21.31 -9.65
C LEU A 50 8.53 -22.77 -9.81
N ASN A 51 7.37 -23.01 -10.42
CA ASN A 51 6.97 -24.34 -10.84
C ASN A 51 7.66 -24.71 -12.17
N GLU A 52 7.40 -25.93 -12.66
CA GLU A 52 8.03 -26.45 -13.89
C GLU A 52 7.74 -25.61 -15.16
N ILE A 53 6.69 -24.77 -15.14
CA ILE A 53 6.34 -23.89 -16.25
C ILE A 53 6.69 -22.42 -15.99
N GLY A 54 7.46 -22.13 -14.91
CA GLY A 54 7.95 -20.79 -14.58
C GLY A 54 6.97 -19.90 -13.84
N GLU A 55 5.86 -20.41 -13.30
CA GLU A 55 4.92 -19.62 -12.52
C GLU A 55 5.40 -19.51 -11.06
N ALA A 56 5.19 -18.32 -10.49
CA ALA A 56 5.53 -18.05 -9.09
C ALA A 56 4.66 -18.86 -8.14
N MET A 57 5.29 -19.52 -7.19
CA MET A 57 4.64 -20.32 -6.16
C MET A 57 4.51 -19.56 -4.85
N ALA A 58 3.42 -19.84 -4.14
CA ALA A 58 3.21 -19.35 -2.79
C ALA A 58 3.34 -20.48 -1.77
N GLU A 59 3.86 -20.17 -0.60
CA GLU A 59 4.03 -21.09 0.51
C GLU A 59 3.55 -20.46 1.83
N ASN A 60 3.08 -21.29 2.76
CA ASN A 60 2.67 -20.81 4.07
C ASN A 60 3.87 -20.46 4.94
N VAL A 61 3.92 -19.21 5.43
CA VAL A 61 4.88 -18.81 6.47
C VAL A 61 4.25 -18.99 7.85
N SER A 62 5.03 -19.52 8.79
CA SER A 62 4.50 -19.92 10.10
C SER A 62 4.02 -18.74 10.96
N ASP A 63 4.67 -17.58 10.84
CA ASP A 63 4.42 -16.40 11.68
C ASP A 63 4.70 -15.12 10.90
N SER A 64 3.69 -14.27 10.79
CA SER A 64 3.82 -12.92 10.25
C SER A 64 2.88 -11.98 10.98
N TYR A 65 3.15 -10.68 10.89
CA TYR A 65 2.29 -9.68 11.50
C TYR A 65 2.29 -8.36 10.71
N ARG A 66 1.20 -7.64 10.85
CA ARG A 66 1.07 -6.23 10.45
C ARG A 66 0.64 -5.43 11.66
N MET A 67 1.30 -4.33 11.94
CA MET A 67 0.93 -3.43 13.04
C MET A 67 1.19 -2.00 12.65
N GLY A 68 0.43 -1.09 13.23
CA GLY A 68 0.63 0.31 12.93
C GLY A 68 -0.26 1.25 13.70
N VAL A 69 -0.07 2.52 13.38
CA VAL A 69 -0.84 3.64 13.89
C VAL A 69 -1.36 4.42 12.70
N GLU A 70 -2.66 4.65 12.67
CA GLU A 70 -3.34 5.50 11.71
C GLU A 70 -3.73 6.80 12.40
N LEU A 71 -3.33 7.92 11.81
CA LEU A 71 -3.64 9.25 12.27
C LEU A 71 -4.51 9.95 11.25
N GLN A 72 -5.51 10.67 11.69
CA GLN A 72 -6.33 11.54 10.85
C GLN A 72 -6.58 12.87 11.54
N ALA A 73 -6.57 13.93 10.76
CA ALA A 73 -6.93 15.27 11.22
C ALA A 73 -7.67 16.01 10.11
N GLY A 74 -8.67 16.79 10.48
CA GLY A 74 -9.41 17.65 9.57
C GLY A 74 -9.69 18.98 10.26
N VAL A 75 -9.49 20.07 9.55
CA VAL A 75 -9.77 21.42 10.04
C VAL A 75 -10.55 22.23 9.02
N LYS A 76 -11.68 22.77 9.45
CA LYS A 76 -12.45 23.78 8.72
C LYS A 76 -11.88 25.17 9.05
N ILE A 77 -10.93 25.61 8.24
CA ILE A 77 -10.20 26.86 8.45
C ILE A 77 -11.15 28.04 8.31
N THR A 78 -11.99 28.02 7.26
CA THR A 78 -13.08 28.95 7.02
C THR A 78 -14.31 28.19 6.52
N GLU A 79 -15.43 28.88 6.23
CA GLU A 79 -16.63 28.24 5.64
C GLU A 79 -16.40 27.73 4.20
N TRP A 80 -15.34 28.20 3.56
CA TRP A 80 -15.01 27.88 2.17
C TRP A 80 -13.66 27.15 2.03
N LEU A 81 -12.90 26.93 3.13
CA LEU A 81 -11.58 26.28 3.11
C LEU A 81 -11.50 25.21 4.19
N ARG A 82 -11.28 23.97 3.77
CA ARG A 82 -11.05 22.80 4.62
C ARG A 82 -9.72 22.15 4.28
N TRP A 83 -9.04 21.63 5.27
CA TRP A 83 -7.83 20.83 5.12
C TRP A 83 -7.96 19.52 5.89
N ASP A 84 -7.79 18.41 5.20
CA ASP A 84 -7.80 17.06 5.78
C ASP A 84 -6.44 16.39 5.56
N LEU A 85 -5.99 15.71 6.58
CA LEU A 85 -4.74 14.96 6.64
C LEU A 85 -5.00 13.55 7.15
N ASN A 86 -4.35 12.57 6.57
CA ASN A 86 -4.20 11.27 7.20
C ASN A 86 -2.81 10.70 6.96
N GLY A 87 -2.39 9.82 7.85
CA GLY A 87 -1.10 9.14 7.74
C GLY A 87 -1.12 7.84 8.50
N THR A 88 -0.56 6.80 7.87
CA THR A 88 -0.42 5.46 8.45
C THR A 88 1.04 5.13 8.59
N PHE A 89 1.49 4.90 9.81
CA PHE A 89 2.80 4.32 10.13
C PHE A 89 2.61 2.83 10.38
N SER A 90 3.31 2.00 9.62
CA SER A 90 3.12 0.55 9.69
C SER A 90 4.44 -0.21 9.78
N ARG A 91 4.38 -1.38 10.41
CA ARG A 91 5.45 -2.37 10.44
C ARG A 91 4.86 -3.73 10.10
N ASN A 92 5.27 -4.25 8.94
CA ASN A 92 4.73 -5.48 8.35
C ASN A 92 5.88 -6.47 8.19
N ARG A 93 5.86 -7.59 8.94
CA ARG A 93 7.00 -8.51 9.01
C ARG A 93 6.58 -9.97 8.86
N ILE A 94 7.44 -10.73 8.18
CA ILE A 94 7.46 -12.19 8.21
C ILE A 94 8.63 -12.59 9.12
N LYS A 95 8.43 -13.59 9.97
CA LYS A 95 9.50 -14.18 10.78
C LYS A 95 10.03 -15.44 10.10
N ASP A 96 11.33 -15.65 10.26
CA ASP A 96 12.03 -16.84 9.80
C ASP A 96 11.74 -17.18 8.32
N TYR A 97 11.72 -16.13 7.47
CA TYR A 97 11.44 -16.26 6.05
C TYR A 97 12.58 -16.99 5.35
N VAL A 98 12.20 -17.99 4.56
CA VAL A 98 13.08 -18.68 3.61
C VAL A 98 12.54 -18.44 2.21
N GLY A 99 13.35 -17.84 1.37
CA GLY A 99 13.00 -17.61 -0.03
C GLY A 99 13.88 -18.42 -0.96
N TYR A 100 13.55 -18.40 -2.25
CA TYR A 100 14.26 -19.16 -3.28
C TYR A 100 14.73 -18.22 -4.38
N VAL A 101 15.96 -18.41 -4.82
CA VAL A 101 16.58 -17.63 -5.89
C VAL A 101 17.01 -18.58 -7.01
N SER A 102 16.68 -18.24 -8.24
CA SER A 102 17.10 -19.00 -9.42
C SER A 102 18.61 -18.87 -9.64
N ASN A 103 19.24 -19.96 -9.99
CA ASN A 103 20.67 -20.00 -10.27
C ASN A 103 20.93 -19.80 -11.78
N TYR A 104 21.90 -18.95 -12.09
CA TYR A 104 22.32 -18.64 -13.44
C TYR A 104 23.81 -18.97 -13.62
N GLU A 105 24.20 -19.38 -14.82
CA GLU A 105 25.61 -19.55 -15.17
C GLU A 105 26.27 -18.17 -15.24
N ALA A 106 27.31 -17.96 -14.45
CA ALA A 106 27.94 -16.65 -14.28
C ALA A 106 28.54 -16.06 -15.59
N SER A 107 28.90 -16.89 -16.55
CA SER A 107 29.52 -16.45 -17.82
C SER A 107 28.51 -16.14 -18.92
N THR A 108 27.38 -16.82 -18.95
CA THR A 108 26.39 -16.76 -20.04
C THR A 108 25.01 -16.28 -19.60
N TRP A 109 24.76 -16.18 -18.28
CA TRP A 109 23.46 -15.90 -17.69
C TRP A 109 22.37 -16.91 -18.09
N ASN A 110 22.76 -18.11 -18.53
CA ASN A 110 21.82 -19.18 -18.80
C ASN A 110 21.21 -19.68 -17.49
N ASP A 111 19.89 -19.89 -17.47
CA ASP A 111 19.20 -20.49 -16.35
C ASP A 111 19.66 -21.94 -16.17
N LEU A 112 20.09 -22.28 -14.97
CA LEU A 112 20.49 -23.65 -14.62
C LEU A 112 19.31 -24.54 -14.23
N TYR A 113 18.07 -24.01 -14.28
CA TYR A 113 16.83 -24.70 -13.89
C TYR A 113 16.87 -25.24 -12.47
N THR A 114 17.66 -24.61 -11.62
CA THR A 114 17.79 -24.93 -10.20
C THR A 114 17.57 -23.68 -9.34
N GLN A 115 17.11 -23.87 -8.12
CA GLN A 115 16.91 -22.79 -7.18
C GLN A 115 17.62 -23.08 -5.86
N THR A 116 18.19 -22.06 -5.26
CA THR A 116 18.84 -22.14 -3.94
C THR A 116 17.93 -21.50 -2.89
N ALA A 117 17.71 -22.21 -1.77
CA ALA A 117 17.03 -21.67 -0.61
C ALA A 117 17.94 -20.67 0.11
N VAL A 118 17.40 -19.51 0.43
CA VAL A 118 18.09 -18.44 1.17
C VAL A 118 17.31 -18.12 2.43
N GLU A 119 17.94 -18.36 3.58
CA GLU A 119 17.40 -17.98 4.89
C GLU A 119 17.57 -16.48 5.10
N LYS A 120 16.47 -15.73 5.04
CA LYS A 120 16.47 -14.28 5.23
C LYS A 120 16.20 -13.88 6.68
N GLY A 121 15.55 -14.75 7.45
CA GLY A 121 15.11 -14.44 8.81
C GLY A 121 13.92 -13.47 8.83
N ASN A 122 13.99 -12.46 9.68
CA ASN A 122 12.91 -11.47 9.79
C ASN A 122 12.94 -10.47 8.64
N THR A 123 11.91 -10.45 7.80
CA THR A 123 11.85 -9.59 6.61
C THR A 123 10.53 -8.80 6.51
N THR A 124 10.53 -7.73 5.73
CA THR A 124 9.31 -6.96 5.42
C THR A 124 8.44 -7.72 4.41
N ILE A 125 7.13 -7.68 4.62
CA ILE A 125 6.17 -8.21 3.65
C ILE A 125 6.24 -7.35 2.38
N ALA A 126 6.33 -7.99 1.23
CA ALA A 126 6.32 -7.33 -0.07
C ALA A 126 5.13 -6.37 -0.24
N MET A 127 5.31 -5.31 -1.02
CA MET A 127 4.30 -4.29 -1.34
C MET A 127 3.64 -3.66 -0.10
N SER A 128 4.39 -3.58 1.00
CA SER A 128 3.89 -3.07 2.29
C SER A 128 4.76 -1.89 2.76
N PRO A 129 4.44 -0.65 2.32
CA PRO A 129 5.18 0.54 2.71
C PRO A 129 5.07 0.78 4.22
N SER A 130 6.12 1.35 4.81
CA SER A 130 6.15 1.68 6.25
C SER A 130 5.41 2.97 6.58
N PHE A 131 5.18 3.83 5.57
CA PHE A 131 4.42 5.06 5.73
C PHE A 131 3.64 5.40 4.45
N ILE A 132 2.36 5.76 4.63
CA ILE A 132 1.51 6.37 3.62
C ILE A 132 0.90 7.62 4.25
N GLY A 133 1.00 8.76 3.58
CA GLY A 133 0.40 10.02 4.02
C GLY A 133 -0.39 10.68 2.91
N ASN A 134 -1.54 11.26 3.25
CA ASN A 134 -2.38 12.00 2.31
C ASN A 134 -2.74 13.37 2.91
N SER A 135 -2.84 14.36 2.03
CA SER A 135 -3.29 15.72 2.32
C SER A 135 -4.31 16.15 1.28
N VAL A 136 -5.46 16.64 1.74
CA VAL A 136 -6.54 17.12 0.88
C VAL A 136 -6.91 18.53 1.32
N ILE A 137 -6.73 19.50 0.42
CA ILE A 137 -7.16 20.89 0.63
C ILE A 137 -8.36 21.13 -0.27
N GLU A 138 -9.47 21.50 0.32
CA GLU A 138 -10.72 21.79 -0.37
C GLU A 138 -11.09 23.27 -0.26
N PHE A 139 -11.36 23.89 -1.39
CA PHE A 139 -11.87 25.25 -1.50
C PHE A 139 -13.23 25.24 -2.20
N ASN A 140 -14.24 25.83 -1.55
CA ASN A 140 -15.59 25.90 -2.07
C ASN A 140 -16.17 27.32 -1.86
N LEU A 141 -16.31 28.09 -2.93
CA LEU A 141 -16.84 29.46 -2.85
C LEU A 141 -17.68 29.80 -4.07
N LYS A 142 -18.93 30.22 -3.86
CA LYS A 142 -19.83 30.78 -4.88
C LYS A 142 -19.93 29.97 -6.19
N GLY A 143 -20.04 28.62 -6.05
CA GLY A 143 -20.14 27.72 -7.21
C GLY A 143 -18.79 27.25 -7.76
N PHE A 144 -17.69 27.89 -7.40
CA PHE A 144 -16.34 27.38 -7.67
C PHE A 144 -15.90 26.40 -6.59
N SER A 145 -15.35 25.27 -7.02
CA SER A 145 -14.68 24.29 -6.14
C SER A 145 -13.30 23.94 -6.68
N ALA A 146 -12.36 23.82 -5.77
CA ALA A 146 -11.02 23.34 -6.06
C ALA A 146 -10.62 22.33 -4.97
N GLN A 147 -10.03 21.21 -5.38
CA GLN A 147 -9.49 20.21 -4.48
C GLN A 147 -8.07 19.90 -4.89
N PHE A 148 -7.13 20.10 -3.97
CA PHE A 148 -5.73 19.73 -4.14
C PHE A 148 -5.44 18.55 -3.25
N THR A 149 -5.10 17.41 -3.85
CA THR A 149 -4.78 16.17 -3.16
C THR A 149 -3.32 15.84 -3.36
N SER A 150 -2.62 15.52 -2.27
CA SER A 150 -1.24 15.05 -2.31
C SER A 150 -1.11 13.74 -1.55
N GLN A 151 -0.33 12.81 -2.10
CA GLN A 151 -0.05 11.53 -1.48
C GLN A 151 1.46 11.27 -1.46
N TYR A 152 1.95 10.84 -0.32
CA TYR A 152 3.29 10.29 -0.17
C TYR A 152 3.21 8.82 0.20
N VAL A 153 4.02 8.00 -0.46
CA VAL A 153 4.18 6.57 -0.15
C VAL A 153 5.66 6.28 0.01
N SER A 154 6.05 5.66 1.12
CA SER A 154 7.43 5.25 1.36
C SER A 154 7.80 4.06 0.47
N ARG A 155 9.09 3.71 0.43
CA ARG A 155 9.63 2.58 -0.34
C ARG A 155 8.82 1.31 -0.12
N GLN A 156 8.62 0.57 -1.21
CA GLN A 156 7.96 -0.73 -1.23
C GLN A 156 8.88 -1.75 -1.90
N TYR A 157 9.16 -2.85 -1.23
CA TYR A 157 9.89 -3.96 -1.81
C TYR A 157 8.97 -4.80 -2.69
N LEU A 158 9.44 -5.24 -3.85
CA LEU A 158 8.66 -6.06 -4.78
C LEU A 158 8.57 -7.51 -4.33
N ASP A 159 9.51 -7.94 -3.49
CA ASP A 159 9.57 -9.26 -2.89
C ASP A 159 9.82 -9.20 -1.37
N ASN A 160 9.92 -10.37 -0.76
CA ASN A 160 10.19 -10.50 0.68
C ASN A 160 11.69 -10.57 1.02
N PHE A 161 12.59 -10.27 0.10
CA PHE A 161 14.03 -10.24 0.36
C PHE A 161 14.57 -8.89 0.84
N GLU A 162 13.76 -7.82 0.81
CA GLU A 162 14.16 -6.45 1.16
C GLU A 162 15.35 -5.93 0.34
N ASN A 163 15.43 -6.32 -0.93
CA ASN A 163 16.46 -5.81 -1.81
C ASN A 163 16.05 -4.42 -2.33
N LYS A 164 16.94 -3.43 -2.20
CA LYS A 164 16.66 -2.07 -2.69
C LYS A 164 16.60 -1.98 -4.21
N GLU A 165 17.32 -2.84 -4.91
CA GLU A 165 17.30 -2.89 -6.37
C GLU A 165 15.95 -3.41 -6.89
N ASP A 166 15.28 -4.27 -6.11
CA ASP A 166 13.96 -4.82 -6.38
C ASP A 166 12.89 -4.10 -5.53
N SER A 167 12.84 -2.78 -5.65
CA SER A 167 11.91 -1.96 -4.89
C SER A 167 11.41 -0.76 -5.69
N LEU A 168 10.23 -0.28 -5.34
CA LEU A 168 9.72 1.02 -5.78
C LEU A 168 10.26 2.09 -4.83
N ASP A 169 10.88 3.13 -5.39
CA ASP A 169 11.34 4.27 -4.62
C ASP A 169 10.16 5.03 -3.98
N PRO A 170 10.39 5.73 -2.87
CA PRO A 170 9.38 6.62 -2.31
C PRO A 170 8.93 7.64 -3.34
N TYR A 171 7.64 7.92 -3.38
CA TYR A 171 7.10 8.93 -4.29
C TYR A 171 6.12 9.88 -3.59
N PHE A 172 5.99 11.09 -4.17
CA PHE A 172 5.05 12.11 -3.74
C PHE A 172 4.29 12.63 -4.96
N VAL A 173 3.01 12.30 -5.07
CA VAL A 173 2.18 12.67 -6.20
C VAL A 173 1.06 13.61 -5.79
N SER A 174 0.75 14.61 -6.63
CA SER A 174 -0.31 15.57 -6.38
C SER A 174 -1.25 15.71 -7.56
N HIS A 175 -2.53 15.93 -7.26
CA HIS A 175 -3.62 16.07 -8.22
C HIS A 175 -4.39 17.35 -7.92
N LEU A 176 -4.94 17.97 -8.97
CA LEU A 176 -5.79 19.16 -8.86
C LEU A 176 -7.11 18.90 -9.56
N ASN A 177 -8.20 19.03 -8.83
CA ASN A 177 -9.56 19.06 -9.37
C ASN A 177 -10.11 20.48 -9.29
N LEU A 178 -10.67 20.96 -10.37
CA LEU A 178 -11.34 22.26 -10.43
C LEU A 178 -12.73 22.05 -11.01
N ALA A 179 -13.73 22.71 -10.44
CA ALA A 179 -15.08 22.72 -11.02
C ALA A 179 -15.78 24.04 -10.77
N TYR A 180 -16.72 24.36 -11.65
CA TYR A 180 -17.60 25.49 -11.50
C TYR A 180 -19.06 25.10 -11.82
N THR A 181 -19.96 25.44 -10.90
CA THR A 181 -21.39 25.18 -11.01
C THR A 181 -22.14 26.44 -11.39
N PHE A 182 -22.74 26.44 -12.56
CA PHE A 182 -23.59 27.50 -13.06
C PHE A 182 -25.05 27.25 -12.65
N LYS A 183 -25.72 28.26 -12.11
CA LYS A 183 -27.17 28.25 -11.88
C LYS A 183 -27.84 28.97 -13.05
N LEU A 184 -28.71 28.28 -13.77
CA LEU A 184 -29.40 28.83 -14.93
C LEU A 184 -30.91 28.87 -14.71
N PRO A 185 -31.67 29.85 -15.32
CA PRO A 185 -33.11 30.02 -15.05
C PRO A 185 -33.98 28.79 -15.38
N HIS A 186 -33.58 28.01 -16.40
CA HIS A 186 -34.38 26.87 -16.88
C HIS A 186 -33.76 25.52 -16.66
N VAL A 187 -32.57 25.47 -16.06
CA VAL A 187 -31.82 24.22 -15.71
C VAL A 187 -31.37 24.32 -14.25
N LYS A 188 -31.59 23.28 -13.49
CA LYS A 188 -31.30 23.29 -12.05
C LYS A 188 -29.84 23.68 -11.73
N ALA A 189 -28.90 23.10 -12.45
CA ALA A 189 -27.48 23.45 -12.39
C ALA A 189 -26.71 22.75 -13.55
N ILE A 190 -25.63 23.36 -14.01
CA ILE A 190 -24.63 22.75 -14.91
C ILE A 190 -23.27 22.86 -14.18
N THR A 191 -22.57 21.75 -13.99
CA THR A 191 -21.22 21.75 -13.46
C THR A 191 -20.24 21.36 -14.54
N VAL A 192 -19.20 22.18 -14.72
CA VAL A 192 -18.07 21.90 -15.61
C VAL A 192 -16.83 21.73 -14.74
N GLY A 193 -16.08 20.67 -14.96
CA GLY A 193 -14.88 20.35 -14.17
C GLY A 193 -13.70 19.92 -15.03
N CYS A 194 -12.51 20.06 -14.45
CA CYS A 194 -11.25 19.62 -15.01
C CYS A 194 -10.41 18.96 -13.91
N THR A 195 -9.77 17.83 -14.23
CA THR A 195 -8.84 17.14 -13.33
C THR A 195 -7.48 17.08 -13.98
N VAL A 196 -6.46 17.51 -13.26
CA VAL A 196 -5.04 17.36 -13.63
C VAL A 196 -4.41 16.35 -12.67
N TYR A 197 -4.00 15.21 -13.21
CA TYR A 197 -3.29 14.20 -12.48
C TYR A 197 -1.78 14.46 -12.51
N ASN A 198 -1.10 14.15 -11.41
CA ASN A 198 0.35 14.27 -11.29
C ASN A 198 0.87 15.65 -11.76
N ILE A 199 0.37 16.72 -11.12
CA ILE A 199 0.59 18.11 -11.54
C ILE A 199 2.07 18.52 -11.57
N PHE A 200 2.92 17.86 -10.76
CA PHE A 200 4.36 18.10 -10.70
C PHE A 200 5.18 17.16 -11.57
N ASN A 201 4.52 16.26 -12.33
CA ASN A 201 5.17 15.29 -13.21
C ASN A 201 6.21 14.41 -12.49
N GLU A 202 5.89 13.97 -11.28
CA GLU A 202 6.68 13.02 -10.52
C GLU A 202 6.85 11.71 -11.29
N LYS A 203 8.06 11.11 -11.27
CA LYS A 203 8.42 9.92 -12.07
C LYS A 203 8.74 8.73 -11.19
#